data_2de74f318cfd95fc39174dab968c4a6e
#
_entry.id   2de74f318cfd95fc39174dab968c4a6e
#
_cell.length_a   1.000
_cell.length_b   1.000
_cell.length_c   1.000
_cell.angle_alpha   90.00
_cell.angle_beta   90.00
_cell.angle_gamma   90.00
#
_symmetry.space_group_name_H-M   'P 1'
#
loop_
_entity.id
_entity.type
_entity.pdbx_description
1 polymer ?
#
loop_
_entity_poly.entity_id
_entity_poly.type
_entity_poly.pdbx_seq_one_letter_code
_entity_poly.pdbx_strand_id
1 'polypeptide(L)'
;MVAEPTIPTNRNVGVLVSGRGSNFRSLLDAKARGDLDANFTVVISNNPSAGAKAHAEEFGIPWVVIDHRTFASRQAFEEELVAQLRAHDVSVVVLAGFMRVLSSTFLDAYGGLTLNIHPSLLPAFPGLNAQKQAIEAGVRVSGCTVHLVDSGVDTGPIIDQAVVAVPNDDTVEALSARILVQEHRLLPRALGWVLDGRVTIQDQVVALDA
;
A
#
# COMPACT_ATOMS: atom_id res chain seq x y z
N MET A 1 -12.04 4.11 -16.07
CA MET A 1 -11.65 5.49 -15.75
C MET A 1 -11.24 5.49 -14.30
N VAL A 2 -10.00 5.82 -13.97
CA VAL A 2 -9.61 6.12 -12.60
C VAL A 2 -10.27 7.45 -12.28
N ALA A 3 -11.00 7.56 -11.15
CA ALA A 3 -11.49 8.83 -10.69
C ALA A 3 -10.28 9.79 -10.55
N GLU A 4 -10.45 11.06 -10.93
CA GLU A 4 -9.42 12.06 -10.64
C GLU A 4 -9.09 12.02 -9.15
N PRO A 5 -7.81 12.12 -8.76
CA PRO A 5 -7.44 12.04 -7.36
C PRO A 5 -8.15 13.17 -6.62
N THR A 6 -9.00 12.79 -5.72
CA THR A 6 -9.63 13.73 -4.80
C THR A 6 -8.55 14.14 -3.81
N ILE A 7 -8.29 15.44 -3.68
CA ILE A 7 -7.39 15.95 -2.64
C ILE A 7 -7.92 15.48 -1.29
N PRO A 8 -7.08 14.86 -0.43
CA PRO A 8 -7.52 14.38 0.86
C PRO A 8 -8.18 15.51 1.68
N THR A 9 -9.34 15.25 2.25
CA THR A 9 -10.07 16.23 3.07
C THR A 9 -9.44 16.44 4.45
N ASN A 10 -8.66 15.46 4.88
CA ASN A 10 -7.90 15.48 6.13
C ASN A 10 -6.67 14.56 6.00
N ARG A 11 -5.88 14.42 7.07
CA ARG A 11 -4.67 13.58 7.10
C ARG A 11 -4.90 12.22 7.76
N ASN A 12 -6.16 11.76 7.84
CA ASN A 12 -6.51 10.48 8.43
C ASN A 12 -6.25 9.33 7.46
N VAL A 13 -5.45 8.38 7.91
CA VAL A 13 -4.98 7.24 7.13
C VAL A 13 -5.49 5.94 7.73
N GLY A 14 -6.15 5.14 6.91
CA GLY A 14 -6.46 3.74 7.20
C GLY A 14 -5.42 2.82 6.57
N VAL A 15 -4.94 1.84 7.31
CA VAL A 15 -3.95 0.89 6.79
C VAL A 15 -4.56 -0.50 6.71
N LEU A 16 -4.52 -1.13 5.53
CA LEU A 16 -4.96 -2.50 5.32
C LEU A 16 -3.75 -3.44 5.28
N VAL A 17 -3.80 -4.52 6.06
CA VAL A 17 -2.70 -5.48 6.22
C VAL A 17 -3.20 -6.93 6.21
N SER A 18 -2.34 -7.88 5.80
CA SER A 18 -2.63 -9.32 5.91
C SER A 18 -1.57 -10.10 6.70
N GLY A 19 -0.40 -9.51 6.96
CA GLY A 19 0.77 -10.23 7.46
C GLY A 19 1.53 -9.52 8.57
N ARG A 20 2.87 -9.59 8.50
CA ARG A 20 3.80 -9.08 9.54
C ARG A 20 3.73 -7.57 9.77
N GLY A 21 3.39 -6.79 8.75
CA GLY A 21 3.22 -5.35 8.87
C GLY A 21 4.50 -4.53 8.88
N SER A 22 5.59 -5.00 8.26
CA SER A 22 6.86 -4.26 8.23
C SER A 22 6.74 -2.91 7.50
N ASN A 23 5.96 -2.85 6.41
CA ASN A 23 5.65 -1.60 5.73
C ASN A 23 4.77 -0.67 6.58
N PHE A 24 3.81 -1.22 7.31
CA PHE A 24 3.05 -0.44 8.29
C PHE A 24 3.97 0.12 9.40
N ARG A 25 4.89 -0.70 9.94
CA ARG A 25 5.88 -0.24 10.92
C ARG A 25 6.73 0.91 10.38
N SER A 26 7.18 0.86 9.13
CA SER A 26 7.97 1.94 8.54
C SER A 26 7.22 3.28 8.45
N LEU A 27 5.90 3.25 8.25
CA LEU A 27 5.04 4.43 8.31
C LEU A 27 5.00 5.04 9.71
N LEU A 28 4.86 4.18 10.73
CA LEU A 28 4.84 4.61 12.14
C LEU A 28 6.18 5.21 12.56
N ASP A 29 7.28 4.57 12.18
CA ASP A 29 8.63 5.05 12.46
C ASP A 29 8.90 6.40 11.77
N ALA A 30 8.45 6.58 10.52
CA ALA A 30 8.56 7.86 9.80
C ALA A 30 7.75 8.97 10.50
N LYS A 31 6.54 8.68 10.96
CA LYS A 31 5.76 9.61 11.77
C LYS A 31 6.47 9.98 13.07
N ALA A 32 7.01 8.99 13.79
CA ALA A 32 7.71 9.21 15.07
C ALA A 32 8.96 10.08 14.91
N ARG A 33 9.65 10.02 13.75
CA ARG A 33 10.78 10.89 13.44
C ARG A 33 10.39 12.28 12.94
N GLY A 34 9.11 12.53 12.66
CA GLY A 34 8.64 13.79 12.05
C GLY A 34 8.83 13.86 10.53
N ASP A 35 9.19 12.76 9.87
CA ASP A 35 9.36 12.67 8.42
C ASP A 35 8.02 12.54 7.67
N LEU A 36 6.96 12.16 8.38
CA LEU A 36 5.61 11.96 7.84
C LEU A 36 4.57 12.59 8.78
N ASP A 37 3.85 13.59 8.28
CA ASP A 37 2.68 14.13 8.97
C ASP A 37 1.43 13.39 8.51
N ALA A 38 1.05 12.36 9.24
CA ALA A 38 -0.11 11.51 9.01
C ALA A 38 -0.79 11.15 10.32
N ASN A 39 -2.12 10.98 10.30
CA ASN A 39 -2.88 10.51 11.43
C ASN A 39 -3.42 9.10 11.14
N PHE A 40 -2.78 8.07 11.70
CA PHE A 40 -3.23 6.68 11.52
C PHE A 40 -4.42 6.42 12.44
N THR A 41 -5.63 6.36 11.89
CA THR A 41 -6.88 6.27 12.65
C THR A 41 -7.40 4.85 12.82
N VAL A 42 -7.01 3.94 11.93
CA VAL A 42 -7.38 2.52 12.01
C VAL A 42 -6.41 1.64 11.22
N VAL A 43 -6.16 0.44 11.74
CA VAL A 43 -5.54 -0.67 11.00
C VAL A 43 -6.54 -1.78 10.86
N ILE A 44 -6.80 -2.21 9.64
CA ILE A 44 -7.75 -3.29 9.36
C ILE A 44 -6.98 -4.48 8.79
N SER A 45 -7.22 -5.67 9.34
CA SER A 45 -6.65 -6.90 8.81
C SER A 45 -7.74 -7.88 8.40
N ASN A 46 -7.52 -8.53 7.24
CA ASN A 46 -8.35 -9.68 6.81
C ASN A 46 -7.88 -11.01 7.39
N ASN A 47 -6.86 -10.98 8.25
CA ASN A 47 -6.28 -12.13 8.92
C ASN A 47 -6.16 -11.87 10.43
N PRO A 48 -6.91 -12.60 11.29
CA PRO A 48 -6.86 -12.40 12.74
C PRO A 48 -5.49 -12.67 13.35
N SER A 49 -4.64 -13.47 12.67
CA SER A 49 -3.30 -13.83 13.13
C SER A 49 -2.19 -12.91 12.55
N ALA A 50 -2.54 -11.78 11.96
CA ALA A 50 -1.56 -10.87 11.38
C ALA A 50 -0.66 -10.25 12.44
N GLY A 51 0.67 -10.37 12.28
CA GLY A 51 1.66 -9.84 13.22
C GLY A 51 1.66 -8.31 13.31
N ALA A 52 1.10 -7.62 12.32
CA ALA A 52 0.89 -6.17 12.33
C ALA A 52 0.10 -5.65 13.54
N LYS A 53 -0.70 -6.52 14.19
CA LYS A 53 -1.45 -6.20 15.41
C LYS A 53 -0.56 -5.61 16.50
N ALA A 54 0.61 -6.22 16.73
CA ALA A 54 1.54 -5.76 17.76
C ALA A 54 2.00 -4.31 17.52
N HIS A 55 2.18 -3.91 16.26
CA HIS A 55 2.54 -2.53 15.92
C HIS A 55 1.38 -1.55 16.17
N ALA A 56 0.14 -1.94 15.84
CA ALA A 56 -1.03 -1.12 16.13
C ALA A 56 -1.21 -0.90 17.64
N GLU A 57 -1.05 -1.96 18.45
CA GLU A 57 -1.14 -1.90 19.92
C GLU A 57 -0.03 -1.03 20.52
N GLU A 58 1.23 -1.17 20.06
CA GLU A 58 2.36 -0.36 20.52
C GLU A 58 2.13 1.15 20.34
N PHE A 59 1.47 1.54 19.24
CA PHE A 59 1.21 2.94 18.90
C PHE A 59 -0.21 3.41 19.27
N GLY A 60 -1.00 2.59 19.95
CA GLY A 60 -2.36 2.93 20.40
C GLY A 60 -3.35 3.16 19.26
N ILE A 61 -3.13 2.53 18.09
CA ILE A 61 -3.99 2.67 16.92
C ILE A 61 -5.08 1.60 16.96
N PRO A 62 -6.37 1.94 16.72
CA PRO A 62 -7.46 0.99 16.63
C PRO A 62 -7.16 -0.16 15.66
N TRP A 63 -7.33 -1.40 16.14
CA TRP A 63 -7.15 -2.61 15.37
C TRP A 63 -8.49 -3.28 15.11
N VAL A 64 -8.84 -3.48 13.84
CA VAL A 64 -10.08 -4.12 13.41
C VAL A 64 -9.74 -5.37 12.60
N VAL A 65 -10.44 -6.47 12.86
CA VAL A 65 -10.33 -7.70 12.06
C VAL A 65 -11.61 -7.88 11.25
N ILE A 66 -11.47 -7.95 9.93
CA ILE A 66 -12.55 -8.25 9.00
C ILE A 66 -12.13 -9.49 8.20
N ASP A 67 -12.46 -10.67 8.72
CA ASP A 67 -12.07 -11.93 8.08
C ASP A 67 -12.93 -12.18 6.84
N HIS A 68 -12.35 -12.02 5.67
CA HIS A 68 -13.04 -12.19 4.39
C HIS A 68 -13.73 -13.55 4.21
N ARG A 69 -13.31 -14.59 4.97
CA ARG A 69 -13.89 -15.94 4.91
C ARG A 69 -15.25 -16.05 5.60
N THR A 70 -15.60 -15.07 6.43
CA THR A 70 -16.87 -15.04 7.16
C THR A 70 -18.00 -14.37 6.38
N PHE A 71 -17.71 -13.79 5.22
CA PHE A 71 -18.68 -13.10 4.38
C PHE A 71 -19.19 -13.97 3.24
N ALA A 72 -20.46 -13.82 2.93
CA ALA A 72 -21.12 -14.57 1.84
C ALA A 72 -20.61 -14.17 0.45
N SER A 73 -20.07 -12.96 0.29
CA SER A 73 -19.55 -12.45 -0.97
C SER A 73 -18.37 -11.48 -0.74
N ARG A 74 -17.57 -11.28 -1.80
CA ARG A 74 -16.52 -10.26 -1.83
C ARG A 74 -17.11 -8.86 -1.64
N GLN A 75 -18.26 -8.59 -2.26
CA GLN A 75 -18.94 -7.32 -2.12
C GLN A 75 -19.30 -7.02 -0.66
N ALA A 76 -19.92 -7.95 0.05
CA ALA A 76 -20.28 -7.77 1.46
C ALA A 76 -19.04 -7.52 2.35
N PHE A 77 -17.93 -8.20 2.07
CA PHE A 77 -16.65 -7.97 2.74
C PHE A 77 -16.13 -6.55 2.49
N GLU A 78 -16.15 -6.08 1.25
CA GLU A 78 -15.66 -4.74 0.87
C GLU A 78 -16.58 -3.62 1.38
N GLU A 79 -17.90 -3.84 1.42
CA GLU A 79 -18.85 -2.92 2.05
C GLU A 79 -18.53 -2.72 3.54
N GLU A 80 -18.19 -3.79 4.26
CA GLU A 80 -17.75 -3.68 5.66
C GLU A 80 -16.40 -2.96 5.79
N LEU A 81 -15.43 -3.23 4.89
CA LEU A 81 -14.17 -2.47 4.86
C LEU A 81 -14.44 -0.97 4.72
N VAL A 82 -15.27 -0.58 3.76
CA VAL A 82 -15.64 0.82 3.51
C VAL A 82 -16.37 1.42 4.73
N ALA A 83 -17.28 0.67 5.35
CA ALA A 83 -17.99 1.13 6.53
C ALA A 83 -17.05 1.43 7.70
N GLN A 84 -16.09 0.54 7.95
CA GLN A 84 -15.09 0.73 9.01
C GLN A 84 -14.14 1.90 8.72
N LEU A 85 -13.69 2.06 7.49
CA LEU A 85 -12.83 3.19 7.10
C LEU A 85 -13.58 4.52 7.28
N ARG A 86 -14.85 4.60 6.89
CA ARG A 86 -15.70 5.78 7.09
C ARG A 86 -15.95 6.08 8.57
N ALA A 87 -16.20 5.05 9.39
CA ALA A 87 -16.40 5.20 10.84
C ALA A 87 -15.17 5.80 11.55
N HIS A 88 -13.98 5.64 10.97
CA HIS A 88 -12.73 6.20 11.47
C HIS A 88 -12.28 7.47 10.71
N ASP A 89 -13.20 8.10 9.95
CA ASP A 89 -12.97 9.34 9.19
C ASP A 89 -11.71 9.28 8.28
N VAL A 90 -11.47 8.11 7.66
CA VAL A 90 -10.31 7.88 6.79
C VAL A 90 -10.47 8.64 5.48
N SER A 91 -9.43 9.40 5.09
CA SER A 91 -9.34 10.04 3.77
C SER A 91 -8.45 9.27 2.80
N VAL A 92 -7.35 8.69 3.29
CA VAL A 92 -6.38 7.97 2.46
C VAL A 92 -6.22 6.54 2.97
N VAL A 93 -6.18 5.58 2.08
CA VAL A 93 -5.95 4.17 2.41
C VAL A 93 -4.57 3.72 1.93
N VAL A 94 -3.85 2.98 2.77
CA VAL A 94 -2.58 2.34 2.40
C VAL A 94 -2.70 0.83 2.49
N LEU A 95 -2.42 0.15 1.39
CA LEU A 95 -2.26 -1.30 1.35
C LEU A 95 -0.81 -1.63 1.71
N ALA A 96 -0.57 -2.06 2.95
CA ALA A 96 0.75 -2.44 3.46
C ALA A 96 0.89 -3.97 3.54
N GLY A 97 0.94 -4.62 2.40
CA GLY A 97 0.94 -6.08 2.30
C GLY A 97 -0.46 -6.67 2.52
N PHE A 98 -1.47 -6.07 1.91
CA PHE A 98 -2.83 -6.58 1.89
C PHE A 98 -3.03 -7.53 0.72
N MET A 99 -3.27 -8.81 1.00
CA MET A 99 -3.26 -9.90 0.02
C MET A 99 -4.65 -10.14 -0.61
N ARG A 100 -5.39 -9.08 -0.91
CA ARG A 100 -6.70 -9.14 -1.59
C ARG A 100 -6.77 -8.12 -2.70
N VAL A 101 -7.29 -8.52 -3.85
CA VAL A 101 -7.63 -7.59 -4.93
C VAL A 101 -8.94 -6.91 -4.57
N LEU A 102 -9.00 -5.61 -4.66
CA LEU A 102 -10.17 -4.79 -4.38
C LEU A 102 -11.01 -4.59 -5.65
N SER A 103 -12.35 -4.57 -5.50
CA SER A 103 -13.28 -4.40 -6.61
C SER A 103 -13.81 -2.97 -6.70
N SER A 104 -14.69 -2.72 -7.68
CA SER A 104 -15.38 -1.44 -7.82
C SER A 104 -16.13 -1.02 -6.55
N THR A 105 -16.66 -1.97 -5.77
CA THR A 105 -17.31 -1.66 -4.48
C THR A 105 -16.41 -0.84 -3.55
N PHE A 106 -15.14 -1.21 -3.45
CA PHE A 106 -14.17 -0.47 -2.67
C PHE A 106 -13.63 0.77 -3.42
N LEU A 107 -13.33 0.60 -4.71
CA LEU A 107 -12.70 1.66 -5.52
C LEU A 107 -13.63 2.86 -5.76
N ASP A 108 -14.95 2.66 -5.82
CA ASP A 108 -15.92 3.75 -5.90
C ASP A 108 -15.92 4.64 -4.65
N ALA A 109 -15.49 4.09 -3.51
CA ALA A 109 -15.38 4.84 -2.25
C ALA A 109 -14.00 5.46 -2.01
N TYR A 110 -12.92 4.76 -2.40
CA TYR A 110 -11.52 5.11 -2.08
C TYR A 110 -10.57 5.04 -3.28
N GLY A 111 -11.06 4.83 -4.50
CA GLY A 111 -10.24 4.89 -5.71
C GLY A 111 -9.60 6.28 -5.88
N GLY A 112 -8.34 6.31 -6.29
CA GLY A 112 -7.58 7.56 -6.39
C GLY A 112 -6.95 8.03 -5.07
N LEU A 113 -7.38 7.51 -3.92
CA LEU A 113 -6.79 7.76 -2.59
C LEU A 113 -6.36 6.47 -1.88
N THR A 114 -6.14 5.40 -2.64
CA THR A 114 -5.61 4.13 -2.14
C THR A 114 -4.24 3.87 -2.74
N LEU A 115 -3.22 3.83 -1.87
CA LEU A 115 -1.84 3.53 -2.24
C LEU A 115 -1.54 2.05 -2.02
N ASN A 116 -0.76 1.46 -2.93
CA ASN A 116 -0.16 0.14 -2.75
C ASN A 116 1.35 0.23 -2.91
N ILE A 117 2.08 -0.61 -2.18
CA ILE A 117 3.51 -0.87 -2.38
C ILE A 117 3.69 -2.25 -2.98
N HIS A 118 4.35 -2.33 -4.13
CA HIS A 118 4.60 -3.57 -4.86
C HIS A 118 6.10 -3.83 -5.00
N PRO A 119 6.60 -5.05 -4.73
CA PRO A 119 8.03 -5.35 -4.69
C PRO A 119 8.63 -5.67 -6.08
N SER A 120 8.33 -4.83 -7.07
CA SER A 120 8.98 -4.83 -8.38
C SER A 120 8.98 -3.43 -9.00
N LEU A 121 9.70 -3.25 -10.09
CA LEU A 121 9.64 -2.06 -10.94
C LEU A 121 8.49 -2.22 -11.94
N LEU A 122 7.28 -1.87 -11.54
CA LEU A 122 6.12 -1.94 -12.44
C LEU A 122 6.37 -1.13 -13.73
N PRO A 123 5.88 -1.62 -14.89
CA PRO A 123 4.93 -2.72 -15.09
C PRO A 123 5.56 -4.12 -15.12
N ALA A 124 6.85 -4.27 -14.80
CA ALA A 124 7.47 -5.59 -14.73
C ALA A 124 7.03 -6.36 -13.48
N PHE A 125 6.79 -7.67 -13.63
CA PHE A 125 6.50 -8.61 -12.54
C PHE A 125 5.31 -8.21 -11.64
N PRO A 126 4.11 -7.96 -12.18
CA PRO A 126 2.92 -7.69 -11.38
C PRO A 126 2.46 -8.96 -10.66
N GLY A 127 1.59 -8.80 -9.66
CA GLY A 127 0.97 -9.88 -8.92
C GLY A 127 1.89 -10.54 -7.87
N LEU A 128 1.64 -11.81 -7.61
CA LEU A 128 2.30 -12.52 -6.51
C LEU A 128 3.74 -12.95 -6.85
N ASN A 129 4.59 -13.04 -5.82
CA ASN A 129 5.97 -13.54 -5.92
C ASN A 129 6.86 -12.76 -6.90
N ALA A 130 6.69 -11.45 -7.00
CA ALA A 130 7.42 -10.59 -7.94
C ALA A 130 8.96 -10.75 -7.84
N GLN A 131 9.50 -10.91 -6.64
CA GLN A 131 10.94 -11.14 -6.45
C GLN A 131 11.39 -12.46 -7.05
N LYS A 132 10.58 -13.52 -6.90
CA LYS A 132 10.86 -14.82 -7.52
C LYS A 132 10.80 -14.70 -9.04
N GLN A 133 9.80 -14.04 -9.60
CA GLN A 133 9.69 -13.77 -11.03
C GLN A 133 10.93 -13.03 -11.56
N ALA A 134 11.42 -12.02 -10.83
CA ALA A 134 12.60 -11.26 -11.19
C ALA A 134 13.89 -12.11 -11.22
N ILE A 135 14.08 -12.98 -10.22
CA ILE A 135 15.22 -13.93 -10.18
C ILE A 135 15.14 -14.92 -11.33
N GLU A 136 13.97 -15.53 -11.57
CA GLU A 136 13.77 -16.52 -12.66
C GLU A 136 13.93 -15.89 -14.05
N ALA A 137 13.58 -14.61 -14.22
CA ALA A 137 13.79 -13.87 -15.46
C ALA A 137 15.25 -13.44 -15.67
N GLY A 138 16.13 -13.58 -14.68
CA GLY A 138 17.54 -13.23 -14.77
C GLY A 138 17.81 -11.72 -14.96
N VAL A 139 16.93 -10.84 -14.45
CA VAL A 139 17.13 -9.39 -14.56
C VAL A 139 18.32 -8.93 -13.74
N ARG A 140 18.90 -7.79 -14.09
CA ARG A 140 20.06 -7.20 -13.39
C ARG A 140 19.67 -6.09 -12.42
N VAL A 141 18.43 -5.61 -12.55
CA VAL A 141 17.83 -4.63 -11.67
C VAL A 141 16.41 -5.02 -11.35
N SER A 142 15.98 -4.75 -10.15
CA SER A 142 14.59 -4.84 -9.68
C SER A 142 14.33 -3.66 -8.73
N GLY A 143 13.29 -3.73 -7.92
CA GLY A 143 12.99 -2.64 -7.00
C GLY A 143 11.61 -2.73 -6.40
N CYS A 144 11.05 -1.59 -6.03
CA CYS A 144 9.68 -1.46 -5.57
C CYS A 144 9.00 -0.26 -6.21
N THR A 145 7.68 -0.30 -6.24
CA THR A 145 6.81 0.73 -6.80
C THR A 145 5.73 1.08 -5.78
N VAL A 146 5.55 2.36 -5.50
CA VAL A 146 4.31 2.88 -4.90
C VAL A 146 3.43 3.39 -6.03
N HIS A 147 2.20 2.93 -6.07
CA HIS A 147 1.21 3.30 -7.08
C HIS A 147 -0.17 3.48 -6.46
N LEU A 148 -1.05 4.20 -7.14
CA LEU A 148 -2.47 4.24 -6.79
C LEU A 148 -3.14 2.95 -7.27
N VAL A 149 -4.15 2.51 -6.53
CA VAL A 149 -4.87 1.28 -6.85
C VAL A 149 -5.99 1.59 -7.83
N ASP A 150 -6.04 0.81 -8.91
CA ASP A 150 -7.12 0.81 -9.90
C ASP A 150 -7.82 -0.56 -9.97
N SER A 151 -8.65 -0.79 -10.98
CA SER A 151 -9.41 -2.03 -11.16
C SER A 151 -8.57 -3.22 -11.64
N GLY A 152 -7.33 -3.00 -12.06
CA GLY A 152 -6.40 -4.03 -12.48
C GLY A 152 -5.57 -4.57 -11.31
N VAL A 153 -4.64 -5.46 -11.64
CA VAL A 153 -3.65 -5.97 -10.67
C VAL A 153 -2.34 -5.24 -10.92
N ASP A 154 -1.96 -4.36 -10.00
CA ASP A 154 -0.75 -3.55 -10.03
C ASP A 154 -0.59 -2.71 -11.33
N THR A 155 -1.71 -2.19 -11.84
CA THR A 155 -1.77 -1.43 -13.11
C THR A 155 -2.01 0.07 -12.94
N GLY A 156 -2.28 0.52 -11.73
CA GLY A 156 -2.62 1.92 -11.48
C GLY A 156 -1.43 2.89 -11.59
N PRO A 157 -1.71 4.20 -11.58
CA PRO A 157 -0.71 5.25 -11.76
C PRO A 157 0.45 5.16 -10.78
N ILE A 158 1.67 5.16 -11.29
CA ILE A 158 2.90 5.06 -10.51
C ILE A 158 3.21 6.41 -9.86
N ILE A 159 3.32 6.43 -8.52
CA ILE A 159 3.71 7.63 -7.78
C ILE A 159 5.25 7.73 -7.74
N ASP A 160 5.92 6.64 -7.36
CA ASP A 160 7.38 6.64 -7.23
C ASP A 160 7.94 5.21 -7.26
N GLN A 161 9.23 5.10 -7.63
CA GLN A 161 9.93 3.82 -7.73
C GLN A 161 11.34 3.93 -7.14
N ALA A 162 11.81 2.83 -6.56
CA ALA A 162 13.19 2.69 -6.11
C ALA A 162 13.84 1.44 -6.70
N VAL A 163 15.06 1.58 -7.19
CA VAL A 163 15.84 0.54 -7.88
C VAL A 163 16.78 -0.16 -6.91
N VAL A 164 16.92 -1.48 -7.06
CA VAL A 164 17.97 -2.28 -6.42
C VAL A 164 18.70 -3.14 -7.45
N ALA A 165 19.98 -3.38 -7.25
CA ALA A 165 20.76 -4.32 -8.07
C ALA A 165 20.36 -5.77 -7.78
N VAL A 166 20.43 -6.63 -8.81
CA VAL A 166 20.25 -8.08 -8.72
C VAL A 166 21.55 -8.76 -9.20
N PRO A 167 22.45 -9.17 -8.29
CA PRO A 167 23.66 -9.95 -8.62
C PRO A 167 23.33 -11.29 -9.30
N ASN A 168 24.35 -11.88 -9.97
CA ASN A 168 24.17 -13.15 -10.72
C ASN A 168 23.76 -14.34 -9.86
N ASP A 169 24.23 -14.36 -8.62
CA ASP A 169 24.04 -15.43 -7.63
C ASP A 169 23.01 -15.05 -6.54
N ASP A 170 22.13 -14.11 -6.87
CA ASP A 170 21.15 -13.60 -5.92
C ASP A 170 20.07 -14.62 -5.58
N THR A 171 19.56 -14.54 -4.36
CA THR A 171 18.44 -15.34 -3.90
C THR A 171 17.17 -14.49 -3.74
N VAL A 172 16.02 -15.15 -3.76
CA VAL A 172 14.73 -14.48 -3.53
C VAL A 172 14.72 -13.76 -2.18
N GLU A 173 15.30 -14.39 -1.15
CA GLU A 173 15.38 -13.84 0.21
C GLU A 173 16.28 -12.61 0.26
N ALA A 174 17.47 -12.65 -0.36
CA ALA A 174 18.41 -11.54 -0.39
C ALA A 174 17.86 -10.35 -1.19
N LEU A 175 17.25 -10.62 -2.35
CA LEU A 175 16.56 -9.61 -3.14
C LEU A 175 15.40 -8.98 -2.36
N SER A 176 14.56 -9.82 -1.71
CA SER A 176 13.44 -9.34 -0.89
C SER A 176 13.90 -8.43 0.24
N ALA A 177 14.99 -8.77 0.92
CA ALA A 177 15.54 -7.94 1.99
C ALA A 177 16.01 -6.57 1.48
N ARG A 178 16.68 -6.52 0.31
CA ARG A 178 17.11 -5.24 -0.30
C ARG A 178 15.93 -4.40 -0.77
N ILE A 179 14.93 -5.02 -1.37
CA ILE A 179 13.71 -4.34 -1.80
C ILE A 179 12.99 -3.76 -0.59
N LEU A 180 12.85 -4.52 0.49
CA LEU A 180 12.17 -4.09 1.71
C LEU A 180 12.78 -2.82 2.31
N VAL A 181 14.12 -2.67 2.27
CA VAL A 181 14.79 -1.44 2.71
C VAL A 181 14.34 -0.23 1.89
N GLN A 182 14.11 -0.40 0.58
CA GLN A 182 13.61 0.67 -0.27
C GLN A 182 12.11 0.92 -0.06
N GLU A 183 11.32 -0.11 0.12
CA GLU A 183 9.89 0.02 0.44
C GLU A 183 9.68 0.89 1.70
N HIS A 184 10.47 0.65 2.74
CA HIS A 184 10.40 1.39 4.02
C HIS A 184 10.77 2.88 3.89
N ARG A 185 11.47 3.28 2.82
CA ARG A 185 11.79 4.68 2.50
C ARG A 185 10.75 5.29 1.56
N LEU A 186 10.35 4.50 0.55
CA LEU A 186 9.51 4.96 -0.53
C LEU A 186 8.07 5.19 -0.08
N LEU A 187 7.50 4.25 0.67
CA LEU A 187 6.09 4.29 1.06
C LEU A 187 5.74 5.50 1.94
N PRO A 188 6.51 5.84 3.00
CA PRO A 188 6.23 7.04 3.80
C PRO A 188 6.35 8.33 2.97
N ARG A 189 7.35 8.41 2.08
CA ARG A 189 7.56 9.56 1.21
C ARG A 189 6.39 9.78 0.25
N ALA A 190 5.97 8.73 -0.46
CA ALA A 190 4.85 8.79 -1.39
C ALA A 190 3.53 9.11 -0.68
N LEU A 191 3.29 8.54 0.50
CA LEU A 191 2.12 8.89 1.31
C LEU A 191 2.14 10.38 1.70
N GLY A 192 3.29 10.92 2.08
CA GLY A 192 3.44 12.35 2.37
C GLY A 192 3.01 13.22 1.19
N TRP A 193 3.46 12.92 -0.02
CA TRP A 193 3.07 13.68 -1.23
C TRP A 193 1.57 13.62 -1.51
N VAL A 194 0.93 12.47 -1.30
CA VAL A 194 -0.53 12.35 -1.44
C VAL A 194 -1.25 13.18 -0.39
N LEU A 195 -0.83 13.11 0.89
CA LEU A 195 -1.44 13.86 1.98
C LEU A 195 -1.23 15.38 1.84
N ASP A 196 -0.15 15.80 1.19
CA ASP A 196 0.14 17.21 0.89
C ASP A 196 -0.60 17.72 -0.37
N GLY A 197 -1.37 16.84 -1.05
CA GLY A 197 -2.08 17.20 -2.29
C GLY A 197 -1.15 17.46 -3.48
N ARG A 198 0.09 16.96 -3.45
CA ARG A 198 1.11 17.17 -4.49
C ARG A 198 1.01 16.18 -5.66
N VAL A 199 0.12 15.21 -5.57
CA VAL A 199 -0.07 14.18 -6.60
C VAL A 199 -1.24 14.55 -7.49
N THR A 200 -0.95 14.84 -8.76
CA THR A 200 -1.95 15.03 -9.81
C THR A 200 -1.84 13.93 -10.85
N ILE A 201 -2.96 13.51 -11.45
CA ILE A 201 -2.97 12.41 -12.43
C ILE A 201 -3.55 12.94 -13.74
N GLN A 202 -2.79 12.77 -14.82
CA GLN A 202 -3.24 13.01 -16.17
C GLN A 202 -2.93 11.79 -17.04
N ASP A 203 -3.94 11.20 -17.68
CA ASP A 203 -3.78 10.06 -18.58
C ASP A 203 -2.95 8.90 -18.01
N GLN A 204 -3.20 8.51 -16.74
CA GLN A 204 -2.47 7.48 -15.99
C GLN A 204 -1.03 7.86 -15.60
N VAL A 205 -0.60 9.08 -15.89
CA VAL A 205 0.73 9.57 -15.49
C VAL A 205 0.59 10.47 -14.27
N VAL A 206 1.39 10.21 -13.25
CA VAL A 206 1.47 11.06 -12.06
C VAL A 206 2.44 12.20 -12.32
N ALA A 207 1.99 13.42 -12.04
CA ALA A 207 2.84 14.59 -11.87
C ALA A 207 2.93 14.96 -10.39
N LEU A 208 4.13 15.34 -9.95
CA LEU A 208 4.37 15.82 -8.60
C LEU A 208 4.56 17.33 -8.62
N ASP A 209 3.66 18.04 -7.95
CA ASP A 209 3.79 19.47 -7.77
C ASP A 209 4.92 19.77 -6.77
N ALA A 210 5.67 20.87 -7.01
CA ALA A 210 6.85 21.24 -6.26
C ALA A 210 6.56 21.65 -4.79
#